data_0ea38fc63dac252cbf7cc7f79a37629f
#
_entry.id   0ea38fc63dac252cbf7cc7f79a37629f
#
_cell.length_a   1.000
_cell.length_b   1.000
_cell.length_c   1.000
_cell.angle_alpha   90.00
_cell.angle_beta   90.00
_cell.angle_gamma   90.00
#
_symmetry.space_group_name_H-M   'P 1'
#
loop_
_entity.id
_entity.type
_entity.pdbx_description
1 polymer ?
#
loop_
_entity_poly.entity_id
_entity_poly.type
_entity_poly.pdbx_seq_one_letter_code
_entity_poly.pdbx_strand_id
1 'polypeptide(L)'
;TVIILYTFFHILNLSSNSILIGLIIIFIFSFSAVALHIKDDENKDPKEIIIDEFIGQSIPIYLYEISHGIKKSSDEALIFYIICFVLFRFFDIAKPFPVSYIDKNFKNSFGVIMDDVCAGFYVVLSLICFMVLTSYFI
;
A
#
# COMPACT_ATOMS: atom_id res chain seq x y z
N THR A 1 6.90 -5.26 -2.47
CA THR A 1 5.46 -5.17 -2.84
C THR A 1 5.31 -5.09 -4.35
N VAL A 2 5.89 -4.10 -5.05
CA VAL A 2 5.75 -3.86 -6.50
C VAL A 2 6.04 -5.12 -7.33
N ILE A 3 7.21 -5.74 -7.15
CA ILE A 3 7.60 -6.95 -7.89
C ILE A 3 6.64 -8.11 -7.63
N ILE A 4 6.22 -8.32 -6.39
CA ILE A 4 5.32 -9.42 -6.01
C ILE A 4 3.96 -9.24 -6.68
N LEU A 5 3.35 -8.07 -6.58
CA LEU A 5 2.06 -7.81 -7.19
C LEU A 5 2.12 -7.81 -8.71
N TYR A 6 3.19 -7.28 -9.31
CA TYR A 6 3.41 -7.38 -10.74
C TYR A 6 3.48 -8.84 -11.21
N THR A 7 4.21 -9.69 -10.48
CA THR A 7 4.27 -11.12 -10.77
C THR A 7 2.89 -11.77 -10.70
N PHE A 8 2.10 -11.45 -9.67
CA PHE A 8 0.77 -12.04 -9.49
C PHE A 8 -0.21 -11.62 -10.59
N PHE A 9 -0.23 -10.34 -10.94
CA PHE A 9 -1.17 -9.83 -11.95
C PHE A 9 -0.73 -10.14 -13.39
N HIS A 10 0.55 -9.94 -13.72
CA HIS A 10 1.02 -9.93 -15.13
C HIS A 10 1.79 -11.20 -15.54
N ILE A 11 2.43 -11.92 -14.62
CA ILE A 11 3.15 -13.15 -14.94
C ILE A 11 2.28 -14.38 -14.66
N LEU A 12 1.71 -14.47 -13.45
CA LEU A 12 0.88 -15.60 -13.06
C LEU A 12 -0.60 -15.45 -13.49
N ASN A 13 -0.99 -14.25 -13.94
CA ASN A 13 -2.36 -13.93 -14.35
C ASN A 13 -3.42 -14.38 -13.33
N LEU A 14 -3.15 -14.17 -12.05
CA LEU A 14 -4.09 -14.51 -10.99
C LEU A 14 -5.31 -13.61 -11.05
N SER A 15 -6.48 -14.18 -10.75
CA SER A 15 -7.70 -13.37 -10.71
C SER A 15 -7.63 -12.29 -9.62
N SER A 16 -8.19 -11.11 -9.88
CA SER A 16 -8.23 -10.01 -8.90
C SER A 16 -8.87 -10.44 -7.58
N ASN A 17 -9.89 -11.31 -7.64
CA ASN A 17 -10.52 -11.84 -6.44
C ASN A 17 -9.59 -12.72 -5.60
N SER A 18 -8.77 -13.56 -6.25
CA SER A 18 -7.80 -14.40 -5.54
C SER A 18 -6.73 -13.55 -4.86
N ILE A 19 -6.26 -12.50 -5.53
CA ILE A 19 -5.30 -11.56 -4.97
C ILE A 19 -5.92 -10.79 -3.81
N LEU A 20 -7.18 -10.32 -3.94
CA LEU A 20 -7.88 -9.65 -2.84
C LEU A 20 -7.99 -10.52 -1.60
N ILE A 21 -8.40 -11.78 -1.77
CA ILE A 21 -8.49 -12.73 -0.65
C ILE A 21 -7.12 -12.89 0.02
N GLY A 22 -6.07 -13.05 -0.77
CA GLY A 22 -4.69 -13.11 -0.25
C GLY A 22 -4.29 -11.87 0.54
N LEU A 23 -4.58 -10.67 0.01
CA LEU A 23 -4.30 -9.40 0.69
C LEU A 23 -5.10 -9.26 2.00
N ILE A 24 -6.36 -9.68 2.02
CA ILE A 24 -7.18 -9.68 3.26
C ILE A 24 -6.58 -10.63 4.31
N ILE A 25 -6.16 -11.83 3.91
CA ILE A 25 -5.53 -12.79 4.82
C ILE A 25 -4.23 -12.20 5.39
N ILE A 26 -3.38 -11.61 4.55
CA ILE A 26 -2.14 -10.96 4.98
C ILE A 26 -2.45 -9.79 5.93
N PHE A 27 -3.46 -8.99 5.62
CA PHE A 27 -3.89 -7.87 6.46
C PHE A 27 -4.32 -8.32 7.86
N ILE A 28 -5.16 -9.36 7.95
CA ILE A 28 -5.59 -9.92 9.25
C ILE A 28 -4.41 -10.50 10.00
N PHE A 29 -3.54 -11.25 9.31
CA PHE A 29 -2.35 -11.85 9.92
C PHE A 29 -1.35 -10.81 10.42
N SER A 30 -1.23 -9.67 9.74
CA SER A 30 -0.28 -8.61 10.09
C SER A 30 -0.47 -8.06 11.50
N PHE A 31 -1.71 -7.94 11.97
CA PHE A 31 -1.98 -7.50 13.35
C PHE A 31 -1.37 -8.44 14.39
N SER A 32 -1.48 -9.74 14.16
CA SER A 32 -0.88 -10.75 15.05
C SER A 32 0.65 -10.75 14.96
N ALA A 33 1.19 -10.68 13.75
CA ALA A 33 2.64 -10.65 13.51
C ALA A 33 3.30 -9.43 14.14
N VAL A 34 2.75 -8.24 13.90
CA VAL A 34 3.26 -6.99 14.47
C VAL A 34 3.10 -6.95 15.99
N ALA A 35 1.97 -7.47 16.52
CA ALA A 35 1.75 -7.52 17.98
C ALA A 35 2.76 -8.42 18.69
N LEU A 36 3.16 -9.53 18.08
CA LEU A 36 4.20 -10.42 18.61
C LEU A 36 5.57 -9.74 18.57
N HIS A 37 5.92 -9.12 17.45
CA HIS A 37 7.20 -8.42 17.29
C HIS A 37 7.37 -7.28 18.31
N ILE A 38 6.35 -6.45 18.49
CA ILE A 38 6.39 -5.35 19.48
C ILE A 38 6.52 -5.84 20.94
N LYS A 39 6.03 -7.05 21.25
CA LYS A 39 6.16 -7.62 22.61
C LYS A 39 7.57 -8.11 22.90
N ASP A 40 8.24 -8.66 21.90
CA ASP A 40 9.55 -9.30 22.05
C ASP A 40 10.72 -8.29 21.99
N ASP A 41 10.48 -7.11 21.43
CA ASP A 41 11.51 -6.08 21.27
C ASP A 41 11.38 -4.98 22.35
N GLU A 42 12.31 -4.96 23.32
CA GLU A 42 12.40 -3.92 24.33
C GLU A 42 12.71 -2.53 23.74
N ASN A 43 13.34 -2.47 22.58
CA ASN A 43 13.71 -1.23 21.90
C ASN A 43 12.62 -0.63 21.03
N LYS A 44 11.54 -1.38 20.75
CA LYS A 44 10.35 -0.91 20.00
C LYS A 44 10.68 -0.11 18.73
N ASP A 45 11.70 -0.52 17.97
CA ASP A 45 12.01 0.14 16.70
C ASP A 45 11.18 -0.52 15.57
N PRO A 46 10.12 0.15 15.09
CA PRO A 46 9.25 -0.41 14.05
C PRO A 46 9.94 -0.52 12.67
N LYS A 47 11.18 -0.10 12.53
CA LYS A 47 11.90 -0.09 11.24
C LYS A 47 12.16 -1.47 10.63
N GLU A 48 12.04 -2.53 11.41
CA GLU A 48 12.21 -3.91 10.93
C GLU A 48 10.92 -4.55 10.44
N ILE A 49 9.78 -3.87 10.61
CA ILE A 49 8.48 -4.36 10.17
C ILE A 49 8.31 -3.97 8.69
N ILE A 50 8.03 -4.94 7.83
CA ILE A 50 7.89 -4.79 6.36
C ILE A 50 6.45 -5.08 5.91
N ILE A 51 5.68 -5.78 6.74
CA ILE A 51 4.34 -6.25 6.38
C ILE A 51 3.33 -5.12 6.25
N ASP A 52 3.48 -4.06 7.06
CA ASP A 52 2.71 -2.83 7.01
C ASP A 52 2.91 -2.08 5.69
N GLU A 53 4.17 -1.86 5.30
CA GLU A 53 4.51 -1.29 3.98
C GLU A 53 3.95 -2.13 2.82
N PHE A 54 3.97 -3.47 2.95
CA PHE A 54 3.40 -4.34 1.93
C PHE A 54 1.91 -4.08 1.77
N ILE A 55 1.18 -3.97 2.87
CA ILE A 55 -0.26 -3.72 2.88
C ILE A 55 -0.57 -2.32 2.33
N GLY A 56 0.09 -1.29 2.85
CA GLY A 56 -0.14 0.09 2.42
C GLY A 56 0.09 0.29 0.93
N GLN A 57 1.20 -0.22 0.39
CA GLN A 57 1.51 -0.14 -1.05
C GLN A 57 0.60 -1.00 -1.92
N SER A 58 0.03 -2.08 -1.40
CA SER A 58 -0.86 -2.93 -2.19
C SER A 58 -2.19 -2.27 -2.52
N ILE A 59 -2.65 -1.32 -1.71
CA ILE A 59 -3.92 -0.62 -1.90
C ILE A 59 -3.99 0.13 -3.24
N PRO A 60 -3.10 1.09 -3.56
CA PRO A 60 -3.15 1.81 -4.82
C PRO A 60 -2.92 0.91 -6.03
N ILE A 61 -2.04 -0.08 -5.93
CA ILE A 61 -1.74 -1.02 -7.02
C ILE A 61 -2.97 -1.89 -7.33
N TYR A 62 -3.60 -2.46 -6.30
CA TYR A 62 -4.79 -3.28 -6.46
C TYR A 62 -5.96 -2.49 -7.07
N LEU A 63 -6.21 -1.28 -6.55
CA LEU A 63 -7.27 -0.41 -7.09
C LEU A 63 -7.03 -0.01 -8.54
N TYR A 64 -5.78 0.21 -8.92
CA TYR A 64 -5.41 0.47 -10.30
C TYR A 64 -5.74 -0.73 -11.21
N GLU A 65 -5.37 -1.94 -10.82
CA GLU A 65 -5.60 -3.15 -11.62
C GLU A 65 -7.09 -3.44 -11.83
N ILE A 66 -7.92 -3.28 -10.81
CA ILE A 66 -9.37 -3.48 -10.95
C ILE A 66 -10.06 -2.39 -11.78
N SER A 67 -9.51 -1.16 -11.77
CA SER A 67 -10.11 -0.03 -12.51
C SER A 67 -9.76 -0.03 -13.99
N HIS A 68 -8.56 -0.48 -14.36
CA HIS A 68 -8.09 -0.43 -15.75
C HIS A 68 -8.22 -1.76 -16.50
N GLY A 69 -8.37 -2.88 -15.78
CA GLY A 69 -8.50 -4.23 -16.37
C GLY A 69 -7.28 -4.65 -17.19
N ILE A 70 -7.37 -5.83 -17.84
CA ILE A 70 -6.29 -6.49 -18.59
C ILE A 70 -5.84 -5.73 -19.87
N LYS A 71 -6.33 -4.52 -20.12
CA LYS A 71 -6.15 -3.80 -21.40
C LYS A 71 -4.84 -3.02 -21.54
N LYS A 72 -4.05 -2.87 -20.48
CA LYS A 72 -2.79 -2.13 -20.54
C LYS A 72 -1.60 -3.02 -20.85
N SER A 73 -0.61 -2.45 -21.54
CA SER A 73 0.66 -3.12 -21.77
C SER A 73 1.39 -3.31 -20.42
N SER A 74 2.15 -4.40 -20.30
CA SER A 74 2.94 -4.70 -19.09
C SER A 74 3.88 -3.55 -18.71
N ASP A 75 4.40 -2.82 -19.70
CA ASP A 75 5.32 -1.70 -19.48
C ASP A 75 4.61 -0.49 -18.83
N GLU A 76 3.40 -0.17 -19.27
CA GLU A 76 2.60 0.91 -18.68
C GLU A 76 2.22 0.60 -17.23
N ALA A 77 1.87 -0.66 -16.94
CA ALA A 77 1.58 -1.11 -15.59
C ALA A 77 2.81 -0.98 -14.68
N LEU A 78 3.99 -1.37 -15.17
CA LEU A 78 5.24 -1.27 -14.41
C LEU A 78 5.58 0.18 -14.06
N ILE A 79 5.45 1.10 -15.02
CA ILE A 79 5.68 2.53 -14.79
C ILE A 79 4.71 3.04 -13.72
N PHE A 80 3.44 2.67 -13.80
CA PHE A 80 2.45 3.08 -12.82
C PHE A 80 2.76 2.54 -11.42
N TYR A 81 3.20 1.29 -11.30
CA TYR A 81 3.60 0.70 -10.03
C TYR A 81 4.80 1.42 -9.41
N ILE A 82 5.76 1.86 -10.23
CA ILE A 82 6.90 2.66 -9.76
C ILE A 82 6.42 4.02 -9.24
N ILE A 83 5.46 4.66 -9.93
CA ILE A 83 4.86 5.92 -9.47
C ILE A 83 4.15 5.71 -8.13
N CYS A 84 3.35 4.65 -7.99
CA CYS A 84 2.71 4.30 -6.71
C CYS A 84 3.73 4.11 -5.59
N PHE A 85 4.85 3.42 -5.86
CA PHE A 85 5.91 3.22 -4.90
C PHE A 85 6.55 4.54 -4.43
N VAL A 86 6.89 5.42 -5.37
CA VAL A 86 7.52 6.72 -5.06
C VAL A 86 6.56 7.61 -4.25
N LEU A 87 5.30 7.69 -4.66
CA LEU A 87 4.28 8.45 -3.93
C LEU A 87 4.04 7.88 -2.53
N PHE A 88 3.97 6.57 -2.41
CA PHE A 88 3.80 5.92 -1.11
C PHE A 88 4.95 6.28 -0.17
N ARG A 89 6.20 6.15 -0.62
CA ARG A 89 7.37 6.55 0.17
C ARG A 89 7.36 8.03 0.54
N PHE A 90 6.90 8.88 -0.34
CA PHE A 90 6.74 10.29 -0.04
C PHE A 90 5.76 10.54 1.12
N PHE A 91 4.57 9.93 1.08
CA PHE A 91 3.56 10.11 2.13
C PHE A 91 3.91 9.41 3.44
N ASP A 92 4.58 8.27 3.37
CA ASP A 92 5.10 7.54 4.53
C ASP A 92 6.17 8.36 5.27
N ILE A 93 7.04 9.06 4.57
CA ILE A 93 8.07 9.92 5.18
C ILE A 93 7.49 11.26 5.63
N ALA A 94 6.67 11.92 4.79
CA ALA A 94 6.10 13.23 5.08
C ALA A 94 5.04 13.20 6.17
N LYS A 95 4.40 12.03 6.37
CA LYS A 95 3.36 11.77 7.38
C LYS A 95 2.36 12.91 7.54
N PRO A 96 1.61 13.30 6.46
CA PRO A 96 0.58 14.34 6.58
C PRO A 96 -0.48 13.91 7.60
N PHE A 97 -1.25 14.86 8.14
CA PHE A 97 -2.41 14.51 8.97
C PHE A 97 -3.44 13.73 8.12
N PRO A 98 -4.01 12.57 8.55
CA PRO A 98 -3.95 11.99 9.89
C PRO A 98 -2.82 10.98 10.14
N VAL A 99 -1.95 10.67 9.16
CA VAL A 99 -0.86 9.68 9.30
C VAL A 99 0.02 10.02 10.51
N SER A 100 0.49 11.26 10.62
CA SER A 100 1.30 11.71 11.76
C SER A 100 0.58 11.63 13.10
N TYR A 101 -0.75 11.75 13.12
CA TYR A 101 -1.53 11.61 14.34
C TYR A 101 -1.62 10.15 14.79
N ILE A 102 -1.81 9.23 13.84
CA ILE A 102 -1.86 7.78 14.10
C ILE A 102 -0.50 7.32 14.61
N ASP A 103 0.57 7.64 13.91
CA ASP A 103 1.94 7.28 14.26
C ASP A 103 2.36 7.75 15.68
N LYS A 104 1.94 8.94 16.07
CA LYS A 104 2.29 9.50 17.39
C LYS A 104 1.44 8.94 18.54
N ASN A 105 0.17 8.67 18.31
CA ASN A 105 -0.79 8.34 19.37
C ASN A 105 -1.01 6.83 19.54
N PHE A 106 -0.81 6.03 18.50
CA PHE A 106 -1.05 4.59 18.52
C PHE A 106 0.26 3.82 18.32
N LYS A 107 1.00 3.60 19.41
CA LYS A 107 2.26 2.82 19.41
C LYS A 107 2.02 1.31 19.62
N ASN A 108 0.97 0.79 19.02
CA ASN A 108 0.61 -0.62 19.03
C ASN A 108 0.55 -1.15 17.59
N SER A 109 0.28 -2.44 17.41
CA SER A 109 0.16 -3.05 16.08
C SER A 109 -0.87 -2.36 15.19
N PHE A 110 -1.94 -1.80 15.76
CA PHE A 110 -2.93 -1.04 15.03
C PHE A 110 -2.32 0.25 14.43
N GLY A 111 -1.59 1.03 15.23
CA GLY A 111 -0.95 2.26 14.76
C GLY A 111 0.05 2.02 13.65
N VAL A 112 0.93 1.04 13.82
CA VAL A 112 1.97 0.67 12.85
C VAL A 112 1.37 0.28 11.49
N ILE A 113 0.28 -0.48 11.47
CA ILE A 113 -0.35 -0.90 10.21
C ILE A 113 -1.20 0.23 9.61
N MET A 114 -1.90 0.99 10.44
CA MET A 114 -2.85 2.00 9.97
C MET A 114 -2.19 3.27 9.44
N ASP A 115 -0.98 3.64 9.87
CA ASP A 115 -0.28 4.77 9.28
C ASP A 115 0.11 4.47 7.82
N ASP A 116 0.56 3.27 7.51
CA ASP A 116 0.87 2.84 6.14
C ASP A 116 -0.39 2.65 5.28
N VAL A 117 -1.47 2.13 5.85
CA VAL A 117 -2.77 2.08 5.16
C VAL A 117 -3.23 3.49 4.78
N CYS A 118 -3.11 4.46 5.69
CA CYS A 118 -3.44 5.86 5.40
C CYS A 118 -2.50 6.47 4.36
N ALA A 119 -1.20 6.17 4.39
CA ALA A 119 -0.27 6.59 3.35
C ALA A 119 -0.67 6.03 1.97
N GLY A 120 -1.09 4.76 1.90
CA GLY A 120 -1.64 4.14 0.69
C GLY A 120 -2.89 4.85 0.16
N PHE A 121 -3.80 5.25 1.03
CA PHE A 121 -4.96 6.06 0.62
C PHE A 121 -4.58 7.45 0.12
N TYR A 122 -3.54 8.09 0.65
CA TYR A 122 -3.02 9.34 0.09
C TYR A 122 -2.51 9.19 -1.33
N VAL A 123 -1.86 8.08 -1.65
CA VAL A 123 -1.46 7.76 -3.03
C VAL A 123 -2.70 7.69 -3.93
N VAL A 124 -3.74 6.95 -3.51
CA VAL A 124 -5.00 6.84 -4.28
C VAL A 124 -5.62 8.21 -4.52
N LEU A 125 -5.75 9.03 -3.48
CA LEU A 125 -6.33 10.38 -3.59
C LEU A 125 -5.50 11.27 -4.53
N SER A 126 -4.17 11.21 -4.45
CA SER A 126 -3.28 11.98 -5.32
C SER A 126 -3.44 11.58 -6.80
N LEU A 127 -3.57 10.29 -7.07
CA LEU A 127 -3.79 9.77 -8.42
C LEU A 127 -5.16 10.17 -8.96
N ILE A 128 -6.21 10.10 -8.14
CA ILE A 128 -7.55 10.55 -8.53
C ILE A 128 -7.54 12.06 -8.83
N CYS A 129 -6.93 12.88 -7.95
CA CYS A 129 -6.80 14.31 -8.19
C CYS A 129 -6.07 14.61 -9.51
N PHE A 130 -4.98 13.91 -9.78
CA PHE A 130 -4.24 14.04 -11.03
C PHE A 130 -5.10 13.68 -12.24
N MET A 131 -5.85 12.58 -12.19
CA MET A 131 -6.75 12.15 -13.27
C MET A 131 -7.85 13.17 -13.53
N VAL A 132 -8.47 13.71 -12.47
CA VAL A 132 -9.52 14.74 -12.59
C VAL A 132 -8.97 16.01 -13.20
N LEU A 133 -7.80 16.48 -12.75
CA LEU A 133 -7.17 17.68 -13.29
C LEU A 133 -6.82 17.52 -14.78
N THR A 134 -6.22 16.40 -15.16
CA THR A 134 -5.89 16.13 -16.57
C THR A 134 -7.14 16.06 -17.45
N SER A 135 -8.22 15.46 -16.95
CA SER A 135 -9.50 15.42 -17.67
C SER A 135 -10.17 16.79 -17.85
N TYR A 136 -9.84 17.77 -17.02
CA TYR A 136 -10.40 19.12 -17.10
C TYR A 136 -9.60 20.05 -18.05
N PHE A 137 -8.32 19.73 -18.28
CA PHE A 137 -7.42 20.56 -19.10
C PHE A 137 -7.18 20.00 -20.51
N ILE A 138 -7.67 18.80 -20.81
CA ILE A 138 -7.59 18.15 -22.14
C ILE A 138 -9.01 17.95 -22.70
#